data_72f71b0b13e751fec5a5b6fb351e4c9b
#
_entry.id   72f71b0b13e751fec5a5b6fb351e4c9b
#
_cell.length_a   1.000
_cell.length_b   1.000
_cell.length_c   1.000
_cell.angle_alpha   90.00
_cell.angle_beta   90.00
_cell.angle_gamma   90.00
#
_symmetry.space_group_name_H-M   'P 1'
#
loop_
_entity.id
_entity.type
_entity.pdbx_description
1 polymer ?
#
loop_
_entity_poly.entity_id
_entity_poly.type
_entity_poly.pdbx_seq_one_letter_code
_entity_poly.pdbx_strand_id
1 'polypeptide(L)'
;MFTGIVEEIGEVLAVRESAEVVVLTVRGRTVTSDAAQGDSIAVNGVCLTVTDPAGSTDGTFTVELVPETLKRTSLSAIAPGAGVNLERAMVAGGRLGGHIVQGHVDGVATLVRRTPAERSDELEFSLPADLARYVVEKGSIAVDGVSLTVAGVTDDTFVVALIPTTLSHTTLGVRKPGDTVNIEVDLIAKYVEKLVAGANYGE
;
A
#
# COMPACT_ATOMS: atom_id res chain seq x y z
N MET A 1 -10.50 5.88 2.42
CA MET A 1 -10.08 5.20 3.68
C MET A 1 -10.16 3.71 3.48
N PHE A 2 -9.15 2.98 3.91
CA PHE A 2 -8.96 1.54 3.72
C PHE A 2 -8.61 0.90 5.07
N THR A 3 -8.50 -0.41 5.09
CA THR A 3 -8.18 -1.18 6.29
C THR A 3 -6.80 -1.85 6.21
N GLY A 4 -6.20 -1.91 5.01
CA GLY A 4 -5.01 -2.67 4.72
C GLY A 4 -5.27 -4.18 4.62
N ILE A 5 -6.51 -4.56 4.39
CA ILE A 5 -6.89 -5.95 4.10
C ILE A 5 -7.11 -6.06 2.59
N VAL A 6 -6.11 -6.58 1.90
CA VAL A 6 -6.15 -6.78 0.45
C VAL A 6 -7.29 -7.73 0.08
N GLU A 7 -8.12 -7.33 -0.88
CA GLU A 7 -9.25 -8.13 -1.35
C GLU A 7 -8.87 -9.08 -2.50
N GLU A 8 -7.94 -8.66 -3.36
CA GLU A 8 -7.41 -9.49 -4.44
C GLU A 8 -6.07 -8.97 -4.96
N ILE A 9 -5.36 -9.84 -5.69
CA ILE A 9 -4.22 -9.44 -6.53
C ILE A 9 -4.77 -9.15 -7.92
N GLY A 10 -4.73 -7.88 -8.33
CA GLY A 10 -5.05 -7.47 -9.68
C GLY A 10 -3.85 -7.51 -10.61
N GLU A 11 -4.08 -7.20 -11.89
CA GLU A 11 -3.05 -7.15 -12.93
C GLU A 11 -3.10 -5.82 -13.67
N VAL A 12 -1.97 -5.18 -13.84
CA VAL A 12 -1.84 -4.01 -14.71
C VAL A 12 -1.88 -4.44 -16.16
N LEU A 13 -2.90 -4.04 -16.90
CA LEU A 13 -3.06 -4.39 -18.31
C LEU A 13 -2.38 -3.41 -19.25
N ALA A 14 -2.40 -2.12 -18.90
CA ALA A 14 -1.80 -1.07 -19.70
C ALA A 14 -1.30 0.09 -18.84
N VAL A 15 -0.24 0.71 -19.30
CA VAL A 15 0.32 1.96 -18.78
C VAL A 15 0.42 2.91 -19.97
N ARG A 16 -0.27 4.05 -19.90
CA ARG A 16 -0.25 5.07 -20.97
C ARG A 16 0.22 6.38 -20.39
N GLU A 17 1.33 6.86 -20.88
CA GLU A 17 1.88 8.17 -20.50
C GLU A 17 1.26 9.27 -21.37
N SER A 18 0.89 10.36 -20.74
CA SER A 18 0.55 11.62 -21.38
C SER A 18 1.44 12.73 -20.82
N ALA A 19 1.28 13.97 -21.33
CA ALA A 19 2.10 15.10 -20.87
C ALA A 19 1.88 15.46 -19.39
N GLU A 20 0.71 15.15 -18.82
CA GLU A 20 0.31 15.60 -17.49
C GLU A 20 0.07 14.44 -16.50
N VAL A 21 -0.33 13.26 -16.96
CA VAL A 21 -0.69 12.13 -16.13
C VAL A 21 -0.26 10.81 -16.78
N VAL A 22 -0.12 9.78 -15.94
CA VAL A 22 -0.02 8.39 -16.39
C VAL A 22 -1.34 7.69 -16.12
N VAL A 23 -1.94 7.08 -17.14
CA VAL A 23 -3.18 6.33 -17.03
C VAL A 23 -2.85 4.85 -16.89
N LEU A 24 -3.29 4.24 -15.80
CA LEU A 24 -3.24 2.79 -15.60
C LEU A 24 -4.59 2.17 -15.92
N THR A 25 -4.57 1.05 -16.68
CA THR A 25 -5.70 0.13 -16.76
C THR A 25 -5.37 -1.11 -15.96
N VAL A 26 -6.20 -1.41 -14.97
CA VAL A 26 -6.00 -2.51 -14.03
C VAL A 26 -7.18 -3.47 -14.10
N ARG A 27 -6.90 -4.77 -14.05
CA ARG A 27 -7.91 -5.81 -13.90
C ARG A 27 -7.97 -6.27 -12.45
N GLY A 28 -9.17 -6.21 -11.86
CA GLY A 28 -9.48 -6.69 -10.53
C GLY A 28 -10.99 -6.96 -10.45
N ARG A 29 -11.37 -8.23 -10.46
CA ARG A 29 -12.79 -8.62 -10.57
C ARG A 29 -13.60 -8.37 -9.30
N THR A 30 -12.95 -8.48 -8.16
CA THR A 30 -13.58 -8.25 -6.85
C THR A 30 -13.84 -6.77 -6.65
N VAL A 31 -12.79 -5.94 -6.82
CA VAL A 31 -12.89 -4.50 -6.55
C VAL A 31 -13.73 -3.74 -7.58
N THR A 32 -13.97 -4.32 -8.76
CA THR A 32 -14.81 -3.73 -9.80
C THR A 32 -16.25 -4.19 -9.73
N SER A 33 -16.61 -5.13 -8.86
CA SER A 33 -17.96 -5.71 -8.81
C SER A 33 -19.06 -4.69 -8.51
N ASP A 34 -18.72 -3.60 -7.83
CA ASP A 34 -19.62 -2.50 -7.47
C ASP A 34 -18.99 -1.11 -7.65
N ALA A 35 -17.80 -1.04 -8.26
CA ALA A 35 -17.09 0.21 -8.47
C ALA A 35 -17.82 1.13 -9.46
N ALA A 36 -17.89 2.41 -9.11
CA ALA A 36 -18.41 3.47 -9.94
C ALA A 36 -17.32 4.52 -10.22
N GLN A 37 -17.54 5.34 -11.24
CA GLN A 37 -16.67 6.50 -11.49
C GLN A 37 -16.67 7.42 -10.26
N GLY A 38 -15.47 7.81 -9.83
CA GLY A 38 -15.24 8.63 -8.64
C GLY A 38 -14.97 7.84 -7.36
N ASP A 39 -15.17 6.52 -7.37
CA ASP A 39 -14.81 5.68 -6.23
C ASP A 39 -13.29 5.60 -6.04
N SER A 40 -12.88 5.30 -4.80
CA SER A 40 -11.47 5.10 -4.47
C SER A 40 -11.15 3.61 -4.38
N ILE A 41 -10.10 3.20 -5.10
CA ILE A 41 -9.48 1.88 -4.97
C ILE A 41 -8.02 2.08 -4.58
N ALA A 42 -7.54 1.34 -3.58
CA ALA A 42 -6.11 1.28 -3.26
C ALA A 42 -5.42 0.31 -4.21
N VAL A 43 -4.36 0.77 -4.88
CA VAL A 43 -3.49 -0.01 -5.76
C VAL A 43 -2.10 -0.03 -5.15
N ASN A 44 -1.62 -1.18 -4.67
CA ASN A 44 -0.41 -1.28 -3.84
C ASN A 44 -0.38 -0.21 -2.72
N GLY A 45 -1.50 0.00 -2.04
CA GLY A 45 -1.63 0.97 -0.97
C GLY A 45 -1.74 2.44 -1.41
N VAL A 46 -1.78 2.74 -2.69
CA VAL A 46 -1.99 4.10 -3.21
C VAL A 46 -3.48 4.31 -3.47
N CYS A 47 -4.10 5.27 -2.81
CA CYS A 47 -5.49 5.66 -3.03
C CYS A 47 -5.62 6.33 -4.40
N LEU A 48 -6.35 5.70 -5.31
CA LEU A 48 -6.57 6.19 -6.67
C LEU A 48 -8.05 6.28 -6.98
N THR A 49 -8.43 7.33 -7.69
CA THR A 49 -9.82 7.55 -8.11
C THR A 49 -10.10 6.83 -9.42
N VAL A 50 -11.15 6.05 -9.45
CA VAL A 50 -11.63 5.39 -10.68
C VAL A 50 -12.16 6.45 -11.64
N THR A 51 -11.50 6.59 -12.80
CA THR A 51 -11.92 7.53 -13.86
C THR A 51 -12.83 6.88 -14.87
N ASP A 52 -12.64 5.59 -15.14
CA ASP A 52 -13.51 4.78 -15.96
C ASP A 52 -13.63 3.36 -15.33
N PRO A 53 -14.82 2.99 -14.86
CA PRO A 53 -15.05 1.64 -14.35
C PRO A 53 -15.16 0.59 -15.47
N ALA A 54 -14.83 0.95 -16.72
CA ALA A 54 -14.81 0.17 -17.96
C ALA A 54 -15.76 -1.04 -17.96
N GLY A 55 -17.00 -0.78 -17.68
CA GLY A 55 -18.10 -1.75 -17.65
C GLY A 55 -17.81 -3.01 -16.86
N SER A 56 -18.58 -3.26 -15.85
CA SER A 56 -18.50 -4.39 -14.90
C SER A 56 -18.36 -5.80 -15.53
N THR A 57 -18.37 -5.92 -16.86
CA THR A 57 -18.28 -7.19 -17.58
C THR A 57 -16.88 -7.74 -17.68
N ASP A 58 -15.84 -6.88 -17.74
CA ASP A 58 -14.46 -7.31 -17.97
C ASP A 58 -13.62 -7.32 -16.69
N GLY A 59 -14.15 -6.77 -15.58
CA GLY A 59 -13.44 -6.65 -14.32
C GLY A 59 -12.24 -5.71 -14.41
N THR A 60 -12.32 -4.66 -15.24
CA THR A 60 -11.25 -3.66 -15.43
C THR A 60 -11.69 -2.28 -14.97
N PHE A 61 -10.71 -1.46 -14.56
CA PHE A 61 -10.90 -0.04 -14.24
C PHE A 61 -9.69 0.76 -14.66
N THR A 62 -9.87 2.05 -14.86
CA THR A 62 -8.78 2.99 -15.12
C THR A 62 -8.64 4.00 -14.00
N VAL A 63 -7.39 4.38 -13.74
CA VAL A 63 -7.02 5.42 -12.78
C VAL A 63 -5.93 6.31 -13.37
N GLU A 64 -5.85 7.55 -12.90
CA GLU A 64 -4.85 8.51 -13.31
C GLU A 64 -3.83 8.76 -12.19
N LEU A 65 -2.55 8.69 -12.53
CA LEU A 65 -1.44 8.98 -11.63
C LEU A 65 -0.89 10.37 -11.97
N VAL A 66 -1.00 11.29 -11.03
CA VAL A 66 -0.37 12.61 -11.14
C VAL A 66 1.14 12.53 -10.85
N PRO A 67 1.96 13.49 -11.29
CA PRO A 67 3.41 13.45 -11.12
C PRO A 67 3.87 13.26 -9.66
N GLU A 68 3.16 13.83 -8.69
CA GLU A 68 3.49 13.65 -7.26
C GLU A 68 3.30 12.19 -6.81
N THR A 69 2.24 11.51 -7.29
CA THR A 69 2.02 10.07 -7.02
C THR A 69 3.15 9.22 -7.57
N LEU A 70 3.57 9.47 -8.81
CA LEU A 70 4.70 8.76 -9.42
C LEU A 70 6.00 9.00 -8.64
N LYS A 71 6.26 10.23 -8.22
CA LYS A 71 7.48 10.60 -7.47
C LYS A 71 7.54 9.92 -6.10
N ARG A 72 6.41 9.73 -5.43
CA ARG A 72 6.33 9.24 -4.04
C ARG A 72 6.13 7.75 -3.91
N THR A 73 5.81 7.07 -4.99
CA THR A 73 5.40 5.66 -4.92
C THR A 73 6.18 4.76 -5.88
N SER A 74 6.16 3.47 -5.60
CA SER A 74 6.72 2.43 -6.47
C SER A 74 5.97 2.29 -7.81
N LEU A 75 4.81 2.97 -7.97
CA LEU A 75 4.04 2.94 -9.20
C LEU A 75 4.76 3.63 -10.39
N SER A 76 5.81 4.43 -10.12
CA SER A 76 6.66 4.99 -11.17
C SER A 76 7.35 3.95 -12.05
N ALA A 77 7.60 2.75 -11.52
CA ALA A 77 8.27 1.65 -12.22
C ALA A 77 7.29 0.56 -12.67
N ILE A 78 5.98 0.80 -12.55
CA ILE A 78 4.97 -0.22 -12.86
C ILE A 78 4.87 -0.44 -14.37
N ALA A 79 4.69 -1.71 -14.76
CA ALA A 79 4.60 -2.09 -16.16
C ALA A 79 3.41 -3.04 -16.41
N PRO A 80 2.93 -3.16 -17.65
CA PRO A 80 1.95 -4.18 -18.00
C PRO A 80 2.39 -5.59 -17.60
N GLY A 81 1.45 -6.38 -17.06
CA GLY A 81 1.68 -7.71 -16.50
C GLY A 81 2.08 -7.71 -15.02
N ALA A 82 2.32 -6.53 -14.42
CA ALA A 82 2.61 -6.46 -12.98
C ALA A 82 1.37 -6.81 -12.15
N GLY A 83 1.55 -7.64 -11.12
CA GLY A 83 0.56 -7.88 -10.08
C GLY A 83 0.51 -6.71 -9.10
N VAL A 84 -0.69 -6.33 -8.66
CA VAL A 84 -0.92 -5.26 -7.69
C VAL A 84 -1.93 -5.70 -6.63
N ASN A 85 -1.70 -5.31 -5.37
CA ASN A 85 -2.66 -5.48 -4.30
C ASN A 85 -3.81 -4.50 -4.47
N LEU A 86 -5.04 -4.96 -4.37
CA LEU A 86 -6.24 -4.15 -4.53
C LEU A 86 -7.13 -4.22 -3.29
N GLU A 87 -7.65 -3.06 -2.89
CA GLU A 87 -8.63 -2.93 -1.81
C GLU A 87 -9.60 -1.80 -2.16
N ARG A 88 -10.92 -2.04 -1.99
CA ARG A 88 -11.94 -0.98 -2.10
C ARG A 88 -11.96 -0.10 -0.85
N ALA A 89 -12.40 1.13 -1.00
CA ALA A 89 -12.67 1.99 0.14
C ALA A 89 -13.67 1.32 1.10
N MET A 90 -13.37 1.41 2.41
CA MET A 90 -14.21 0.83 3.46
C MET A 90 -15.60 1.48 3.46
N VAL A 91 -16.64 0.67 3.49
CA VAL A 91 -18.02 1.16 3.67
C VAL A 91 -18.28 1.63 5.09
N ALA A 92 -19.14 2.63 5.26
CA ALA A 92 -19.55 3.09 6.60
C ALA A 92 -20.19 1.94 7.39
N GLY A 93 -19.69 1.68 8.61
CA GLY A 93 -20.14 0.57 9.44
C GLY A 93 -19.47 -0.77 9.11
N GLY A 94 -18.54 -0.80 8.15
CA GLY A 94 -17.70 -1.97 7.84
C GLY A 94 -16.75 -2.31 8.99
N ARG A 95 -16.15 -3.51 8.94
CA ARG A 95 -15.13 -3.92 9.91
C ARG A 95 -13.78 -3.29 9.56
N LEU A 96 -13.09 -2.77 10.56
CA LEU A 96 -11.69 -2.38 10.47
C LEU A 96 -10.82 -3.61 10.83
N GLY A 97 -10.51 -4.43 9.83
CA GLY A 97 -9.79 -5.70 10.06
C GLY A 97 -8.28 -5.54 10.28
N GLY A 98 -7.69 -4.46 9.78
CA GLY A 98 -6.28 -4.08 9.99
C GLY A 98 -6.15 -2.84 10.86
N HIS A 99 -5.67 -1.73 10.29
CA HIS A 99 -5.60 -0.43 10.94
C HIS A 99 -6.16 0.68 10.02
N ILE A 100 -6.11 1.93 10.45
CA ILE A 100 -6.58 3.06 9.62
C ILE A 100 -5.53 3.31 8.53
N VAL A 101 -5.86 2.94 7.31
CA VAL A 101 -5.03 3.18 6.11
C VAL A 101 -5.74 4.21 5.23
N GLN A 102 -5.00 5.25 4.85
CA GLN A 102 -5.55 6.31 4.00
C GLN A 102 -5.32 6.05 2.51
N GLY A 103 -4.28 5.25 2.18
CA GLY A 103 -3.75 5.12 0.83
C GLY A 103 -2.85 6.31 0.46
N HIS A 104 -2.35 7.02 1.45
CA HIS A 104 -1.45 8.17 1.30
C HIS A 104 -0.02 7.74 1.62
N VAL A 105 0.61 7.13 0.64
CA VAL A 105 1.97 6.58 0.75
C VAL A 105 2.96 7.65 1.20
N ASP A 106 3.72 7.34 2.26
CA ASP A 106 4.73 8.23 2.82
C ASP A 106 6.06 8.13 2.09
N GLY A 107 6.39 6.94 1.62
CA GLY A 107 7.63 6.67 0.93
C GLY A 107 7.72 5.25 0.37
N VAL A 108 8.89 4.94 -0.14
CA VAL A 108 9.21 3.63 -0.74
C VAL A 108 10.31 2.98 0.09
N ALA A 109 10.15 1.69 0.38
CA ALA A 109 11.18 0.84 0.97
C ALA A 109 11.65 -0.24 -0.01
N THR A 110 12.82 -0.78 0.25
CA THR A 110 13.36 -1.92 -0.48
C THR A 110 13.32 -3.16 0.40
N LEU A 111 12.87 -4.29 -0.12
CA LEU A 111 13.03 -5.57 0.56
C LEU A 111 14.52 -5.92 0.61
N VAL A 112 15.10 -5.91 1.79
CA VAL A 112 16.52 -6.18 2.03
C VAL A 112 16.78 -7.67 2.12
N ARG A 113 15.93 -8.38 2.89
CA ARG A 113 16.09 -9.79 3.15
C ARG A 113 14.74 -10.48 3.32
N ARG A 114 14.66 -11.71 2.83
CA ARG A 114 13.54 -12.63 3.06
C ARG A 114 14.09 -13.90 3.70
N THR A 115 13.56 -14.28 4.84
CA THR A 115 13.94 -15.47 5.58
C THR A 115 12.71 -16.38 5.69
N PRO A 116 12.62 -17.43 4.85
CA PRO A 116 11.53 -18.39 4.95
C PRO A 116 11.62 -19.19 6.24
N ALA A 117 10.48 -19.46 6.88
CA ALA A 117 10.35 -20.33 8.00
C ALA A 117 9.19 -21.32 7.77
N GLU A 118 9.02 -22.31 8.65
CA GLU A 118 8.03 -23.38 8.46
C GLU A 118 6.59 -22.85 8.35
N ARG A 119 6.24 -21.80 9.08
CA ARG A 119 4.86 -21.30 9.21
C ARG A 119 4.71 -19.79 8.89
N SER A 120 5.79 -19.14 8.50
CA SER A 120 5.79 -17.71 8.15
C SER A 120 7.08 -17.39 7.41
N ASP A 121 7.08 -16.28 6.64
CA ASP A 121 8.29 -15.67 6.12
C ASP A 121 8.55 -14.37 6.88
N GLU A 122 9.79 -14.14 7.30
CA GLU A 122 10.22 -12.83 7.77
C GLU A 122 10.74 -12.01 6.59
N LEU A 123 10.17 -10.83 6.42
CA LEU A 123 10.60 -9.84 5.42
C LEU A 123 11.19 -8.64 6.15
N GLU A 124 12.43 -8.33 5.82
CA GLU A 124 13.14 -7.15 6.32
C GLU A 124 13.21 -6.09 5.22
N PHE A 125 12.70 -4.92 5.51
CA PHE A 125 12.66 -3.78 4.60
C PHE A 125 13.58 -2.66 5.09
N SER A 126 14.15 -1.90 4.16
CA SER A 126 14.82 -0.64 4.51
C SER A 126 13.81 0.33 5.12
N LEU A 127 14.26 1.15 6.06
CA LEU A 127 13.44 2.16 6.71
C LEU A 127 13.99 3.55 6.39
N PRO A 128 13.28 4.38 5.59
CA PRO A 128 13.68 5.75 5.36
C PRO A 128 13.82 6.53 6.68
N ALA A 129 14.92 7.27 6.83
CA ALA A 129 15.26 7.93 8.10
C ALA A 129 14.21 8.93 8.59
N ASP A 130 13.49 9.59 7.66
CA ASP A 130 12.40 10.51 7.97
C ASP A 130 11.12 9.80 8.45
N LEU A 131 10.97 8.50 8.17
CA LEU A 131 9.85 7.68 8.62
C LEU A 131 10.16 6.87 9.90
N ALA A 132 11.44 6.70 10.26
CA ALA A 132 11.85 5.85 11.38
C ALA A 132 11.16 6.20 12.72
N ARG A 133 10.92 7.48 12.97
CA ARG A 133 10.25 7.96 14.19
C ARG A 133 8.79 7.50 14.35
N TYR A 134 8.15 7.09 13.27
CA TYR A 134 6.75 6.66 13.25
C TYR A 134 6.59 5.15 13.31
N VAL A 135 7.67 4.40 13.13
CA VAL A 135 7.65 2.93 13.11
C VAL A 135 8.13 2.41 14.45
N VAL A 136 7.26 1.69 15.14
CA VAL A 136 7.55 1.14 16.46
C VAL A 136 7.33 -0.37 16.48
N GLU A 137 8.13 -1.10 17.27
CA GLU A 137 7.91 -2.54 17.46
C GLU A 137 6.50 -2.81 17.99
N LYS A 138 5.81 -3.80 17.40
CA LYS A 138 4.40 -4.16 17.64
C LYS A 138 3.38 -3.10 17.16
N GLY A 139 3.84 -2.01 16.53
CA GLY A 139 2.96 -1.06 15.85
C GLY A 139 2.47 -1.57 14.50
N SER A 140 1.54 -0.82 13.90
CA SER A 140 1.01 -1.09 12.56
C SER A 140 1.81 -0.35 11.49
N ILE A 141 1.91 -0.95 10.33
CA ILE A 141 2.46 -0.34 9.11
C ILE A 141 1.73 -0.94 7.89
N ALA A 142 1.47 -0.15 6.88
CA ALA A 142 1.00 -0.66 5.59
C ALA A 142 2.16 -0.79 4.61
N VAL A 143 2.33 -1.98 4.02
CA VAL A 143 3.35 -2.30 3.01
C VAL A 143 2.64 -2.77 1.75
N ASP A 144 2.80 -2.05 0.62
CA ASP A 144 2.00 -2.25 -0.60
C ASP A 144 0.50 -2.41 -0.28
N GLY A 145 -0.01 -1.60 0.67
CA GLY A 145 -1.41 -1.63 1.11
C GLY A 145 -1.78 -2.77 2.06
N VAL A 146 -0.84 -3.62 2.44
CA VAL A 146 -1.08 -4.72 3.40
C VAL A 146 -0.85 -4.22 4.81
N SER A 147 -1.85 -4.29 5.69
CA SER A 147 -1.73 -3.99 7.12
C SER A 147 -0.92 -5.06 7.82
N LEU A 148 0.21 -4.68 8.40
CA LEU A 148 1.15 -5.60 9.03
C LEU A 148 1.55 -5.09 10.42
N THR A 149 1.95 -6.03 11.27
CA THR A 149 2.55 -5.74 12.57
C THR A 149 4.06 -5.74 12.43
N VAL A 150 4.72 -4.69 12.91
CA VAL A 150 6.17 -4.60 12.99
C VAL A 150 6.68 -5.60 14.03
N ALA A 151 7.45 -6.61 13.59
CA ALA A 151 8.02 -7.64 14.45
C ALA A 151 9.33 -7.18 15.10
N GLY A 152 10.06 -6.29 14.44
CA GLY A 152 11.29 -5.68 14.94
C GLY A 152 11.62 -4.45 14.12
N VAL A 153 12.36 -3.51 14.72
CA VAL A 153 12.78 -2.27 14.08
C VAL A 153 14.18 -1.89 14.56
N THR A 154 14.97 -1.36 13.64
CA THR A 154 16.28 -0.72 13.90
C THR A 154 16.25 0.71 13.36
N ASP A 155 17.35 1.42 13.39
CA ASP A 155 17.42 2.77 12.81
C ASP A 155 17.23 2.78 11.28
N ASP A 156 17.62 1.69 10.59
CA ASP A 156 17.67 1.61 9.13
C ASP A 156 16.73 0.55 8.51
N THR A 157 16.15 -0.32 9.33
CA THR A 157 15.28 -1.41 8.84
C THR A 157 14.11 -1.69 9.77
N PHE A 158 13.05 -2.30 9.21
CA PHE A 158 12.00 -2.94 9.98
C PHE A 158 11.70 -4.33 9.44
N VAL A 159 11.19 -5.19 10.30
CA VAL A 159 10.87 -6.59 10.01
C VAL A 159 9.39 -6.83 10.23
N VAL A 160 8.78 -7.57 9.31
CA VAL A 160 7.41 -8.10 9.44
C VAL A 160 7.41 -9.61 9.24
N ALA A 161 6.51 -10.31 9.91
CA ALA A 161 6.32 -11.75 9.74
C ALA A 161 5.01 -12.02 8.99
N LEU A 162 5.09 -12.66 7.83
CA LEU A 162 3.94 -12.94 6.97
C LEU A 162 3.50 -14.38 7.09
N ILE A 163 2.24 -14.58 7.45
CA ILE A 163 1.60 -15.90 7.49
C ILE A 163 1.30 -16.40 6.06
N PRO A 164 1.12 -17.73 5.85
CA PRO A 164 0.88 -18.29 4.52
C PRO A 164 -0.30 -17.65 3.77
N THR A 165 -1.36 -17.27 4.48
CA THR A 165 -2.51 -16.59 3.86
C THR A 165 -2.11 -15.24 3.27
N THR A 166 -1.34 -14.42 3.99
CA THR A 166 -0.85 -13.12 3.48
C THR A 166 0.06 -13.31 2.27
N LEU A 167 0.96 -14.30 2.32
CA LEU A 167 1.85 -14.62 1.22
C LEU A 167 1.09 -15.06 -0.04
N SER A 168 0.00 -15.82 0.10
CA SER A 168 -0.76 -16.33 -1.05
C SER A 168 -1.76 -15.32 -1.63
N HIS A 169 -2.20 -14.34 -0.85
CA HIS A 169 -3.24 -13.39 -1.26
C HIS A 169 -2.73 -11.96 -1.51
N THR A 170 -1.42 -11.76 -1.41
CA THR A 170 -0.80 -10.46 -1.70
C THR A 170 0.45 -10.59 -2.57
N THR A 171 0.84 -9.50 -3.22
CA THR A 171 2.07 -9.44 -4.01
C THR A 171 3.34 -9.67 -3.18
N LEU A 172 3.27 -9.52 -1.84
CA LEU A 172 4.40 -9.76 -0.95
C LEU A 172 4.90 -11.21 -1.01
N GLY A 173 4.02 -12.16 -1.38
CA GLY A 173 4.40 -13.57 -1.53
C GLY A 173 5.44 -13.83 -2.61
N VAL A 174 5.51 -13.00 -3.65
CA VAL A 174 6.45 -13.15 -4.78
C VAL A 174 7.59 -12.14 -4.78
N ARG A 175 7.60 -11.17 -3.85
CA ARG A 175 8.66 -10.16 -3.73
C ARG A 175 10.00 -10.80 -3.37
N LYS A 176 11.08 -10.25 -3.93
CA LYS A 176 12.46 -10.71 -3.73
C LYS A 176 13.33 -9.57 -3.18
N PRO A 177 14.44 -9.86 -2.51
CA PRO A 177 15.41 -8.83 -2.16
C PRO A 177 15.79 -7.98 -3.37
N GLY A 178 15.76 -6.65 -3.17
CA GLY A 178 15.91 -5.63 -4.20
C GLY A 178 14.60 -5.05 -4.73
N ASP A 179 13.46 -5.72 -4.53
CA ASP A 179 12.17 -5.18 -4.94
C ASP A 179 11.75 -4.01 -4.03
N THR A 180 11.09 -3.03 -4.62
CA THR A 180 10.56 -1.87 -3.90
C THR A 180 9.09 -2.05 -3.56
N VAL A 181 8.68 -1.47 -2.43
CA VAL A 181 7.30 -1.48 -1.91
C VAL A 181 6.91 -0.09 -1.42
N ASN A 182 5.63 0.23 -1.47
CA ASN A 182 5.08 1.44 -0.88
C ASN A 182 4.94 1.27 0.63
N ILE A 183 5.25 2.32 1.39
CA ILE A 183 5.05 2.35 2.85
C ILE A 183 4.10 3.48 3.21
N GLU A 184 3.12 3.18 4.05
CA GLU A 184 2.33 4.15 4.79
C GLU A 184 2.47 3.84 6.28
N VAL A 185 3.00 4.79 7.06
CA VAL A 185 3.11 4.65 8.52
C VAL A 185 1.75 4.90 9.18
N ASP A 186 1.56 4.40 10.39
CA ASP A 186 0.30 4.58 11.11
C ASP A 186 -0.01 6.09 11.28
N LEU A 187 -1.18 6.50 10.78
CA LEU A 187 -1.67 7.87 10.82
C LEU A 187 -1.67 8.45 12.23
N ILE A 188 -1.95 7.62 13.24
CA ILE A 188 -2.00 8.04 14.65
C ILE A 188 -0.63 8.56 15.09
N ALA A 189 0.47 7.91 14.65
CA ALA A 189 1.82 8.36 15.00
C ALA A 189 2.12 9.79 14.49
N LYS A 190 1.66 10.12 13.28
CA LYS A 190 1.82 11.48 12.70
C LYS A 190 1.04 12.54 13.47
N TYR A 191 -0.19 12.23 13.88
CA TYR A 191 -0.99 13.16 14.67
C TYR A 191 -0.45 13.33 16.08
N VAL A 192 0.00 12.25 16.73
CA VAL A 192 0.66 12.32 18.05
C VAL A 192 1.90 13.20 17.98
N GLU A 193 2.78 13.02 17.00
CA GLU A 193 3.95 13.89 16.81
C GLU A 193 3.55 15.36 16.69
N LYS A 194 2.58 15.67 15.82
CA LYS A 194 2.13 17.04 15.58
C LYS A 194 1.59 17.70 16.85
N LEU A 195 0.84 16.97 17.66
CA LEU A 195 0.26 17.48 18.90
C LEU A 195 1.33 17.68 19.98
N VAL A 196 2.26 16.72 20.13
CA VAL A 196 3.35 16.82 21.12
C VAL A 196 4.33 17.93 20.75
N ALA A 197 4.69 18.08 19.48
CA ALA A 197 5.53 19.18 19.02
C ALA A 197 4.89 20.56 19.27
N GLY A 198 3.54 20.65 19.14
CA GLY A 198 2.80 21.88 19.42
C GLY A 198 2.68 22.23 20.93
N ALA A 199 2.79 21.24 21.80
CA ALA A 199 2.69 21.47 23.26
C ALA A 199 3.96 22.13 23.87
N ASN A 200 5.08 22.12 23.16
CA ASN A 200 6.35 22.72 23.59
C ASN A 200 6.45 24.24 23.31
N TYR A 201 5.41 24.92 22.84
CA TYR A 201 5.38 26.36 22.62
C TYR A 201 4.78 27.17 23.79
N GLY A 202 4.74 26.61 25.01
CA GLY A 202 4.15 27.19 26.20
C GLY A 202 5.14 27.42 27.38
N GLU A 203 6.43 27.78 27.10
CA GLU A 203 7.33 28.38 28.07
C GLU A 203 7.86 29.72 27.59
#